data_76603c49a5b80a3056d53b077692aafd
#
_entry.id   76603c49a5b80a3056d53b077692aafd
#
_cell.length_a   1.000
_cell.length_b   1.000
_cell.length_c   1.000
_cell.angle_alpha   90.00
_cell.angle_beta   90.00
_cell.angle_gamma   90.00
#
_symmetry.space_group_name_H-M   'P 1'
#
loop_
_entity.id
_entity.type
_entity.pdbx_description
1 polymer ?
#
loop_
_entity_poly.entity_id
_entity_poly.type
_entity_poly.pdbx_seq_one_letter_code
_entity_poly.pdbx_strand_id
1 'polypeptide(L)'
;MKQKKNLMQPVVKDNPWKHPVLLVLLAIVCISLVAVSAIGLYDFQPDDRLADVVTDGQDDDDDDWVDEGADDDWVDPAPTPEPVLDSFSPLTGLPMNEAMTRNRPLAISLSNVPEAMPMNGVSDADIIYEVLVEGGLTRMLAIYQNSMYVPKVGSIRSGRHYTADIAHSYNAIFITAGGSPQAYREIRAEGVTHLDEVGGTRREIFQRDRNRVDGRRFESLHSVVITGDRIRRWFPEYDFDLQQDDDYDLGLVFVEDGTPERGSKADTVVVRFSAGKTTTFTYSSSESAYHMRQFNNVDFVDANNNKKPAFTNLLILRTRVTALDDGEDSGRRNVVTVGEGEGYFVNGGRSVEINWSRRDKDSPFVYTLKDGSVLELGVGRTYISIVPTNMETTFS
;
A
#
# COMPACT_ATOMS: atom_id res chain seq x y z
N MET A 1 23.79 36.91 20.84
CA MET A 1 23.64 36.26 19.52
C MET A 1 23.96 34.78 19.68
N LYS A 2 22.95 33.93 19.90
CA LYS A 2 23.11 32.47 19.98
C LYS A 2 22.75 31.90 18.61
N GLN A 3 23.72 31.31 17.94
CA GLN A 3 23.54 30.60 16.68
C GLN A 3 22.61 29.39 16.93
N LYS A 4 21.50 29.29 16.19
CA LYS A 4 20.73 28.08 16.07
C LYS A 4 21.58 27.05 15.36
N LYS A 5 21.93 25.97 16.03
CA LYS A 5 22.54 24.78 15.43
C LYS A 5 21.50 24.13 14.56
N ASN A 6 21.85 23.93 13.30
CA ASN A 6 21.11 23.12 12.33
C ASN A 6 20.87 21.72 12.91
N LEU A 7 19.61 21.35 13.07
CA LEU A 7 19.13 20.00 13.40
C LEU A 7 18.97 19.16 12.11
N MET A 8 20.01 19.12 11.30
CA MET A 8 20.15 18.10 10.26
C MET A 8 21.41 17.31 10.59
N GLN A 9 21.23 16.24 11.35
CA GLN A 9 22.21 15.16 11.33
C GLN A 9 21.61 14.03 10.52
N PRO A 10 22.31 13.54 9.50
CA PRO A 10 21.85 12.37 8.76
C PRO A 10 21.75 11.20 9.73
N VAL A 11 20.64 10.51 9.71
CA VAL A 11 20.46 9.19 10.32
C VAL A 11 21.24 8.18 9.49
N VAL A 12 22.53 8.38 9.43
CA VAL A 12 23.48 7.43 8.87
C VAL A 12 24.61 7.32 9.86
N LYS A 13 24.45 6.54 10.89
CA LYS A 13 25.61 5.96 11.57
C LYS A 13 25.22 4.71 12.29
N ASP A 14 25.92 3.70 11.83
CA ASP A 14 25.95 2.34 12.27
C ASP A 14 24.88 1.45 11.62
N ASN A 15 25.12 1.18 10.33
CA ASN A 15 24.46 0.11 9.59
C ASN A 15 24.80 -1.24 10.27
N PRO A 16 23.86 -1.89 10.97
CA PRO A 16 24.11 -3.15 11.66
C PRO A 16 24.47 -4.30 10.71
N TRP A 17 24.30 -4.12 9.39
CA TRP A 17 24.57 -5.09 8.34
C TRP A 17 26.04 -5.20 7.93
N LYS A 18 26.97 -4.51 8.57
CA LYS A 18 28.43 -4.72 8.38
C LYS A 18 28.99 -5.90 9.17
N HIS A 19 28.13 -6.76 9.72
CA HIS A 19 28.59 -7.97 10.40
C HIS A 19 29.04 -9.05 9.40
N PRO A 20 30.15 -9.75 9.67
CA PRO A 20 30.69 -10.80 8.78
C PRO A 20 29.73 -11.98 8.53
N VAL A 21 28.72 -12.15 9.36
CA VAL A 21 27.68 -13.19 9.20
C VAL A 21 26.82 -12.96 7.96
N LEU A 22 26.56 -11.70 7.59
CA LEU A 22 25.74 -11.39 6.39
C LEU A 22 26.51 -11.68 5.10
N LEU A 23 27.83 -11.49 5.09
CA LEU A 23 28.68 -11.84 3.94
C LEU A 23 28.77 -13.35 3.70
N VAL A 24 28.66 -14.15 4.75
CA VAL A 24 28.64 -15.62 4.64
C VAL A 24 27.30 -16.12 4.12
N LEU A 25 26.17 -15.49 4.48
CA LEU A 25 24.84 -15.83 3.94
C LEU A 25 24.69 -15.44 2.46
N LEU A 26 25.26 -14.32 2.02
CA LEU A 26 25.27 -13.92 0.62
C LEU A 26 26.12 -14.89 -0.25
N ALA A 27 27.20 -15.44 0.29
CA ALA A 27 28.02 -16.40 -0.42
C ALA A 27 27.32 -17.76 -0.61
N ILE A 28 26.43 -18.17 0.29
CA ILE A 28 25.66 -19.41 0.19
C ILE A 28 24.54 -19.30 -0.85
N VAL A 29 23.94 -18.12 -1.03
CA VAL A 29 22.88 -17.89 -2.03
C VAL A 29 23.43 -17.89 -3.46
N CYS A 30 24.71 -17.50 -3.68
CA CYS A 30 25.33 -17.52 -5.00
C CYS A 30 25.65 -18.92 -5.53
N ILE A 31 25.67 -19.96 -4.71
CA ILE A 31 26.04 -21.32 -5.12
C ILE A 31 24.85 -22.18 -5.59
N SER A 32 23.59 -21.75 -5.31
CA SER A 32 22.39 -22.51 -5.70
C SER A 32 21.78 -22.15 -7.08
N LEU A 33 22.41 -21.29 -7.87
CA LEU A 33 21.86 -20.72 -9.12
C LEU A 33 22.17 -21.49 -10.41
N VAL A 34 22.55 -22.76 -10.38
CA VAL A 34 22.93 -23.51 -11.59
C VAL A 34 21.96 -24.64 -12.00
N ALA A 35 20.81 -24.74 -11.41
CA ALA A 35 19.88 -25.77 -11.88
C ALA A 35 18.44 -25.23 -11.80
N VAL A 36 17.91 -24.67 -12.85
CA VAL A 36 16.53 -24.86 -13.39
C VAL A 36 16.36 -23.98 -14.64
N SER A 37 16.78 -24.49 -15.77
CA SER A 37 16.37 -24.00 -17.10
C SER A 37 15.63 -25.13 -17.78
N ALA A 38 14.35 -25.19 -17.69
CA ALA A 38 13.41 -25.82 -18.64
C ALA A 38 12.05 -26.02 -17.99
N ILE A 39 11.08 -25.14 -18.25
CA ILE A 39 9.66 -25.50 -18.37
C ILE A 39 8.95 -24.35 -19.11
N GLY A 40 8.47 -24.68 -20.24
CA GLY A 40 7.38 -24.26 -21.11
C GLY A 40 6.82 -22.83 -21.01
N LEU A 41 6.98 -22.13 -22.12
CA LEU A 41 6.15 -20.99 -22.53
C LEU A 41 4.70 -21.46 -22.71
N TYR A 42 3.78 -20.95 -21.92
CA TYR A 42 2.35 -20.99 -22.23
C TYR A 42 1.95 -19.67 -22.87
N ASP A 43 1.51 -19.77 -24.12
CA ASP A 43 0.87 -18.69 -24.89
C ASP A 43 -0.48 -18.36 -24.26
N PHE A 44 -0.64 -17.15 -23.76
CA PHE A 44 -1.92 -16.62 -23.27
C PHE A 44 -2.60 -15.87 -24.43
N GLN A 45 -3.67 -16.47 -24.96
CA GLN A 45 -4.62 -15.78 -25.84
C GLN A 45 -5.71 -15.14 -24.99
N PRO A 46 -6.04 -13.85 -25.18
CA PRO A 46 -7.16 -13.24 -24.48
C PRO A 46 -8.49 -13.82 -25.01
N ASP A 47 -9.33 -14.32 -24.11
CA ASP A 47 -10.68 -14.75 -24.44
C ASP A 47 -11.61 -13.53 -24.47
N ASP A 48 -12.12 -13.18 -25.64
CA ASP A 48 -13.01 -12.04 -25.90
C ASP A 48 -14.41 -12.15 -25.26
N ARG A 49 -14.66 -13.14 -24.40
CA ARG A 49 -15.96 -13.42 -23.79
C ARG A 49 -16.22 -12.79 -22.43
N LEU A 50 -15.32 -11.92 -21.96
CA LEU A 50 -15.46 -11.31 -20.62
C LEU A 50 -16.14 -9.93 -20.58
N ALA A 51 -16.80 -9.51 -21.67
CA ALA A 51 -17.54 -8.26 -21.69
C ALA A 51 -18.94 -8.34 -21.04
N ASP A 52 -19.48 -9.55 -20.76
CA ASP A 52 -20.89 -9.73 -20.40
C ASP A 52 -21.15 -10.30 -18.99
N VAL A 53 -20.16 -10.32 -18.08
CA VAL A 53 -20.38 -10.85 -16.71
C VAL A 53 -20.27 -9.75 -15.65
N VAL A 54 -21.03 -8.68 -15.79
CA VAL A 54 -21.24 -7.68 -14.75
C VAL A 54 -22.74 -7.34 -14.58
N THR A 55 -23.62 -8.29 -14.80
CA THR A 55 -25.02 -8.12 -14.41
C THR A 55 -25.62 -9.47 -14.05
N ASP A 56 -25.40 -9.95 -12.85
CA ASP A 56 -26.42 -10.67 -12.08
C ASP A 56 -25.90 -10.89 -10.63
N GLY A 57 -26.03 -9.89 -9.82
CA GLY A 57 -26.01 -9.99 -8.37
C GLY A 57 -27.33 -9.39 -7.92
N GLN A 58 -28.30 -10.24 -7.67
CA GLN A 58 -29.56 -9.85 -7.06
C GLN A 58 -29.27 -8.99 -5.82
N ASP A 59 -29.65 -7.72 -5.91
CA ASP A 59 -29.76 -6.79 -4.79
C ASP A 59 -30.99 -7.18 -3.96
N ASP A 60 -30.87 -8.20 -3.15
CA ASP A 60 -31.77 -8.46 -2.03
C ASP A 60 -30.96 -8.24 -0.77
N ASP A 61 -30.93 -7.00 -0.30
CA ASP A 61 -30.80 -6.64 1.11
C ASP A 61 -30.87 -5.12 1.21
N ASP A 62 -32.11 -4.60 1.23
CA ASP A 62 -32.47 -3.30 1.83
C ASP A 62 -32.26 -3.36 3.36
N ASP A 63 -31.04 -3.63 3.80
CA ASP A 63 -30.62 -3.31 5.17
C ASP A 63 -30.30 -1.82 5.22
N ASP A 64 -31.33 -1.00 5.31
CA ASP A 64 -31.29 0.37 5.83
C ASP A 64 -30.78 0.30 7.29
N TRP A 65 -29.46 0.19 7.46
CA TRP A 65 -28.83 0.45 8.76
C TRP A 65 -29.02 1.92 9.07
N VAL A 66 -30.09 2.21 9.79
CA VAL A 66 -30.25 3.49 10.49
C VAL A 66 -29.14 3.50 11.53
N ASP A 67 -28.28 4.49 11.49
CA ASP A 67 -27.33 4.81 12.57
C ASP A 67 -28.18 5.19 13.80
N GLU A 68 -28.62 4.19 14.57
CA GLU A 68 -29.30 4.44 15.83
C GLU A 68 -28.28 5.06 16.80
N GLY A 69 -28.24 6.39 16.80
CA GLY A 69 -27.82 7.20 17.93
C GLY A 69 -26.42 6.89 18.45
N ALA A 70 -25.38 7.30 17.75
CA ALA A 70 -24.18 7.72 18.45
C ALA A 70 -24.55 9.01 19.20
N ASP A 71 -24.61 8.91 20.54
CA ASP A 71 -24.84 10.07 21.40
C ASP A 71 -23.93 11.21 20.95
N ASP A 72 -24.54 12.35 20.54
CA ASP A 72 -23.88 13.59 20.11
C ASP A 72 -23.14 14.32 21.24
N ASP A 73 -22.91 13.68 22.38
CA ASP A 73 -22.20 14.25 23.55
C ASP A 73 -20.67 14.13 23.47
N TRP A 74 -20.11 13.81 22.27
CA TRP A 74 -18.65 13.86 22.09
C TRP A 74 -18.18 15.32 22.08
N VAL A 75 -17.63 15.77 23.21
CA VAL A 75 -16.87 17.02 23.29
C VAL A 75 -15.54 16.80 22.62
N ASP A 76 -15.24 17.59 21.58
CA ASP A 76 -13.93 17.58 20.93
C ASP A 76 -12.83 17.68 22.00
N PRO A 77 -11.87 16.74 22.02
CA PRO A 77 -10.72 16.88 22.91
C PRO A 77 -10.03 18.20 22.61
N ALA A 78 -9.58 18.90 23.64
CA ALA A 78 -8.86 20.16 23.53
C ALA A 78 -7.81 20.09 22.40
N PRO A 79 -7.56 21.19 21.67
CA PRO A 79 -6.65 21.18 20.54
C PRO A 79 -5.33 20.57 20.99
N THR A 80 -4.97 19.46 20.33
CA THR A 80 -3.71 18.76 20.57
C THR A 80 -2.58 19.75 20.34
N PRO A 81 -1.65 19.94 21.28
CA PRO A 81 -0.49 20.79 21.03
C PRO A 81 0.21 20.37 19.75
N GLU A 82 0.78 21.33 19.02
CA GLU A 82 1.50 21.04 17.79
C GLU A 82 2.51 19.88 18.06
N PRO A 83 2.48 18.82 17.23
CA PRO A 83 3.32 17.66 17.48
C PRO A 83 4.78 18.05 17.46
N VAL A 84 5.51 17.73 18.52
CA VAL A 84 6.98 17.85 18.54
C VAL A 84 7.51 16.83 17.53
N LEU A 85 8.14 17.29 16.46
CA LEU A 85 8.77 16.45 15.44
C LEU A 85 10.23 16.21 15.83
N ASP A 86 10.47 15.17 16.61
CA ASP A 86 11.75 14.84 17.24
C ASP A 86 12.37 13.54 16.73
N SER A 87 11.67 12.86 15.81
CA SER A 87 12.10 11.61 15.16
C SER A 87 11.70 11.59 13.68
N PHE A 88 11.83 10.42 13.03
CA PHE A 88 11.50 10.21 11.62
C PHE A 88 10.59 9.01 11.44
N SER A 89 9.65 9.13 10.49
CA SER A 89 8.75 8.04 10.13
C SER A 89 9.52 6.85 9.54
N PRO A 90 9.31 5.62 10.04
CA PRO A 90 9.93 4.42 9.48
C PRO A 90 9.43 4.09 8.07
N LEU A 91 8.30 4.67 7.62
CA LEU A 91 7.71 4.42 6.30
C LEU A 91 8.10 5.46 5.24
N THR A 92 8.54 6.65 5.66
CA THR A 92 8.78 7.77 4.73
C THR A 92 10.08 8.53 4.97
N GLY A 93 10.73 8.35 6.11
CA GLY A 93 11.84 9.20 6.54
C GLY A 93 11.45 10.66 6.86
N LEU A 94 10.19 11.03 6.75
CA LEU A 94 9.69 12.37 7.08
C LEU A 94 9.72 12.62 8.60
N PRO A 95 9.92 13.87 9.06
CA PRO A 95 9.83 14.19 10.48
C PRO A 95 8.51 13.73 11.12
N MET A 96 8.60 13.11 12.29
CA MET A 96 7.48 12.54 13.02
C MET A 96 7.71 12.68 14.54
N ASN A 97 6.65 12.66 15.32
CA ASN A 97 6.76 12.54 16.77
C ASN A 97 7.29 11.15 17.14
N GLU A 98 8.31 11.09 18.01
CA GLU A 98 8.97 9.83 18.44
C GLU A 98 7.96 8.82 18.99
N ALA A 99 6.99 9.26 19.78
CA ALA A 99 5.97 8.37 20.35
C ALA A 99 5.09 7.66 19.29
N MET A 100 5.05 8.19 18.06
CA MET A 100 4.24 7.63 16.96
C MET A 100 5.06 6.71 16.03
N THR A 101 6.38 6.76 16.10
CA THR A 101 7.25 5.96 15.21
C THR A 101 7.11 4.47 15.43
N ARG A 102 6.70 4.08 16.63
CA ARG A 102 6.51 2.69 17.05
C ARG A 102 5.05 2.22 17.00
N ASN A 103 4.11 3.08 16.58
CA ASN A 103 2.75 2.63 16.38
C ASN A 103 2.70 1.56 15.29
N ARG A 104 1.88 0.52 15.51
CA ARG A 104 1.52 -0.39 14.42
C ARG A 104 0.76 0.41 13.36
N PRO A 105 1.19 0.35 12.09
CA PRO A 105 0.52 1.10 11.03
C PRO A 105 -0.86 0.51 10.74
N LEU A 106 -1.72 1.30 10.12
CA LEU A 106 -2.93 0.78 9.49
C LEU A 106 -2.63 0.37 8.05
N ALA A 107 -3.11 -0.79 7.65
CA ALA A 107 -3.12 -1.24 6.27
C ALA A 107 -4.57 -1.35 5.78
N ILE A 108 -5.01 -0.41 4.93
CA ILE A 108 -6.41 -0.25 4.56
C ILE A 108 -6.62 -0.67 3.10
N SER A 109 -7.48 -1.67 2.87
CA SER A 109 -7.82 -2.12 1.53
C SER A 109 -8.81 -1.16 0.87
N LEU A 110 -8.39 -0.49 -0.20
CA LEU A 110 -9.16 0.55 -0.88
C LEU A 110 -9.60 0.11 -2.27
N SER A 111 -10.77 0.57 -2.68
CA SER A 111 -11.26 0.44 -4.05
C SER A 111 -10.32 1.15 -5.04
N ASN A 112 -10.23 0.62 -6.26
CA ASN A 112 -9.58 1.32 -7.35
C ASN A 112 -10.34 1.08 -8.66
N VAL A 113 -11.58 1.59 -8.70
CA VAL A 113 -12.47 1.54 -9.86
C VAL A 113 -13.10 2.91 -10.10
N PRO A 114 -13.51 3.24 -11.33
CA PRO A 114 -14.07 4.55 -11.68
C PRO A 114 -15.28 4.94 -10.82
N GLU A 115 -16.12 3.99 -10.47
CA GLU A 115 -17.36 4.19 -9.70
C GLU A 115 -17.09 4.67 -8.26
N ALA A 116 -15.92 4.32 -7.71
CA ALA A 116 -15.49 4.74 -6.38
C ALA A 116 -14.78 6.10 -6.34
N MET A 117 -14.49 6.71 -7.51
CA MET A 117 -13.75 7.99 -7.53
C MET A 117 -14.65 9.20 -7.29
N PRO A 118 -14.14 10.28 -6.67
CA PRO A 118 -12.83 10.36 -6.06
C PRO A 118 -12.75 9.63 -4.71
N MET A 119 -11.56 9.20 -4.33
CA MET A 119 -11.28 8.52 -3.07
C MET A 119 -10.96 9.51 -1.96
N ASN A 120 -11.13 9.08 -0.71
CA ASN A 120 -10.77 9.86 0.47
C ASN A 120 -9.46 9.32 1.09
N GLY A 121 -8.54 10.20 1.46
CA GLY A 121 -7.39 9.92 2.30
C GLY A 121 -6.15 9.36 1.60
N VAL A 122 -6.19 9.15 0.28
CA VAL A 122 -5.05 8.57 -0.49
C VAL A 122 -3.82 9.47 -0.46
N SER A 123 -4.02 10.80 -0.42
CA SER A 123 -2.91 11.76 -0.36
C SER A 123 -2.16 11.78 0.97
N ASP A 124 -2.71 11.16 2.01
CA ASP A 124 -2.12 11.12 3.35
C ASP A 124 -1.46 9.76 3.66
N ALA A 125 -1.63 8.77 2.78
CA ALA A 125 -0.98 7.47 2.94
C ALA A 125 0.53 7.58 2.79
N ASP A 126 1.28 6.89 3.66
CA ASP A 126 2.74 6.84 3.62
C ASP A 126 3.23 5.94 2.48
N ILE A 127 2.59 4.77 2.34
CA ILE A 127 2.86 3.82 1.26
C ILE A 127 1.52 3.38 0.64
N ILE A 128 1.48 3.35 -0.69
CA ILE A 128 0.36 2.74 -1.44
C ILE A 128 0.89 1.54 -2.22
N TYR A 129 0.29 0.39 -2.01
CA TYR A 129 0.41 -0.74 -2.94
C TYR A 129 -0.74 -0.72 -3.93
N GLU A 130 -0.46 -0.90 -5.19
CA GLU A 130 -1.47 -1.20 -6.21
C GLU A 130 -1.23 -2.60 -6.76
N VAL A 131 -2.26 -3.44 -6.74
CA VAL A 131 -2.15 -4.85 -7.11
C VAL A 131 -3.39 -5.33 -7.86
N LEU A 132 -3.17 -6.24 -8.81
CA LEU A 132 -4.24 -6.82 -9.64
C LEU A 132 -5.21 -7.66 -8.80
N VAL A 133 -6.50 -7.50 -9.07
CA VAL A 133 -7.60 -8.31 -8.52
C VAL A 133 -8.41 -8.96 -9.65
N GLU A 134 -9.63 -9.38 -9.38
CA GLU A 134 -10.55 -9.97 -10.35
C GLU A 134 -10.87 -8.99 -11.51
N GLY A 135 -11.30 -9.53 -12.64
CA GLY A 135 -11.77 -8.75 -13.80
C GLY A 135 -10.71 -7.85 -14.44
N GLY A 136 -9.43 -8.08 -14.18
CA GLY A 136 -8.36 -7.22 -14.67
C GLY A 136 -8.29 -5.85 -14.00
N LEU A 137 -9.05 -5.64 -12.92
CA LEU A 137 -9.03 -4.44 -12.08
C LEU A 137 -7.90 -4.48 -11.08
N THR A 138 -7.64 -3.36 -10.41
CA THR A 138 -6.68 -3.29 -9.30
C THR A 138 -7.36 -2.89 -8.00
N ARG A 139 -6.65 -3.09 -6.91
CA ARG A 139 -7.00 -2.60 -5.59
C ARG A 139 -5.79 -1.91 -4.99
N MET A 140 -6.03 -0.88 -4.18
CA MET A 140 -4.97 -0.25 -3.41
C MET A 140 -4.96 -0.80 -1.98
N LEU A 141 -3.76 -0.96 -1.40
CA LEU A 141 -3.56 -1.15 0.03
C LEU A 141 -2.78 0.07 0.51
N ALA A 142 -3.44 0.92 1.29
CA ALA A 142 -2.87 2.15 1.81
C ALA A 142 -2.33 1.93 3.22
N ILE A 143 -1.06 2.28 3.46
CA ILE A 143 -0.38 2.11 4.74
C ILE A 143 -0.20 3.49 5.37
N TYR A 144 -0.57 3.60 6.67
CA TYR A 144 -0.48 4.84 7.44
C TYR A 144 0.24 4.57 8.75
N GLN A 145 1.42 5.16 8.94
CA GLN A 145 2.19 5.06 10.20
C GLN A 145 1.49 5.75 11.36
N ASN A 146 0.92 6.92 11.09
CA ASN A 146 0.19 7.66 12.11
C ASN A 146 -1.24 7.11 12.23
N SER A 147 -1.37 5.91 12.79
CA SER A 147 -2.62 5.14 12.85
C SER A 147 -3.76 5.87 13.55
N MET A 148 -3.46 6.70 14.54
CA MET A 148 -4.45 7.40 15.35
C MET A 148 -4.99 8.69 14.71
N TYR A 149 -4.31 9.25 13.71
CA TYR A 149 -4.64 10.55 13.12
C TYR A 149 -4.85 10.49 11.61
N VAL A 150 -5.32 9.34 11.11
CA VAL A 150 -5.72 9.25 9.71
C VAL A 150 -6.90 10.18 9.41
N PRO A 151 -6.99 10.77 8.21
CA PRO A 151 -8.17 11.52 7.79
C PRO A 151 -9.37 10.59 7.59
N LYS A 152 -10.47 11.09 6.99
CA LYS A 152 -11.48 10.20 6.41
C LYS A 152 -10.80 9.36 5.32
N VAL A 153 -10.87 8.03 5.43
CA VAL A 153 -10.27 7.08 4.46
C VAL A 153 -11.35 6.18 3.87
N GLY A 154 -11.40 6.11 2.57
CA GLY A 154 -12.32 5.26 1.81
C GLY A 154 -12.35 5.55 0.31
N SER A 155 -13.02 4.77 -0.46
CA SER A 155 -13.92 3.63 -0.21
C SER A 155 -13.15 2.37 0.18
N ILE A 156 -13.45 1.82 1.36
CA ILE A 156 -12.84 0.59 1.84
C ILE A 156 -13.47 -0.60 1.13
N ARG A 157 -12.67 -1.63 0.81
CA ARG A 157 -13.09 -2.79 0.04
C ARG A 157 -12.50 -4.09 0.58
N SER A 158 -12.95 -5.19 -0.02
CA SER A 158 -12.59 -6.54 0.43
C SER A 158 -11.10 -6.81 0.31
N GLY A 159 -10.54 -7.45 1.32
CA GLY A 159 -9.17 -7.95 1.32
C GLY A 159 -8.97 -9.13 0.38
N ARG A 160 -7.70 -9.34 -0.01
CA ARG A 160 -7.22 -10.53 -0.71
C ARG A 160 -6.09 -11.15 0.09
N HIS A 161 -5.81 -12.45 -0.08
CA HIS A 161 -4.79 -13.14 0.71
C HIS A 161 -3.42 -12.45 0.60
N TYR A 162 -3.02 -12.02 -0.59
CA TYR A 162 -1.76 -11.29 -0.80
C TYR A 162 -1.77 -9.87 -0.21
N THR A 163 -2.92 -9.21 -0.06
CA THR A 163 -2.99 -7.92 0.66
C THR A 163 -2.96 -8.12 2.17
N ALA A 164 -3.52 -9.21 2.68
CA ALA A 164 -3.38 -9.59 4.08
C ALA A 164 -1.93 -9.96 4.42
N ASP A 165 -1.28 -10.70 3.52
CA ASP A 165 0.12 -11.08 3.60
C ASP A 165 1.06 -9.86 3.58
N ILE A 166 0.81 -8.86 2.72
CA ILE A 166 1.55 -7.59 2.74
C ILE A 166 1.28 -6.83 4.05
N ALA A 167 0.03 -6.73 4.52
CA ALA A 167 -0.28 -6.07 5.78
C ALA A 167 0.44 -6.75 6.96
N HIS A 168 0.53 -8.08 6.95
CA HIS A 168 1.25 -8.85 7.96
C HIS A 168 2.73 -8.49 8.02
N SER A 169 3.40 -8.34 6.87
CA SER A 169 4.82 -7.95 6.83
C SER A 169 5.12 -6.56 7.41
N TYR A 170 4.12 -5.74 7.60
CA TYR A 170 4.20 -4.47 8.33
C TYR A 170 3.79 -4.60 9.79
N ASN A 171 3.44 -5.81 10.26
CA ASN A 171 2.71 -6.00 11.52
C ASN A 171 1.55 -5.01 11.67
N ALA A 172 0.90 -4.70 10.55
CA ALA A 172 -0.13 -3.67 10.49
C ALA A 172 -1.49 -4.18 11.02
N ILE A 173 -2.32 -3.25 11.48
CA ILE A 173 -3.74 -3.51 11.71
C ILE A 173 -4.42 -3.46 10.34
N PHE A 174 -4.88 -4.62 9.85
CA PHE A 174 -5.47 -4.76 8.52
C PHE A 174 -6.96 -4.42 8.54
N ILE A 175 -7.38 -3.48 7.70
CA ILE A 175 -8.76 -2.94 7.68
C ILE A 175 -9.39 -3.20 6.32
N THR A 176 -10.57 -3.87 6.31
CA THR A 176 -11.29 -4.24 5.09
C THR A 176 -12.80 -4.07 5.22
N ALA A 177 -13.49 -4.08 4.09
CA ALA A 177 -14.92 -4.31 4.01
C ALA A 177 -15.14 -5.61 3.24
N GLY A 178 -15.17 -6.72 3.99
CA GLY A 178 -15.21 -8.07 3.47
C GLY A 178 -13.84 -8.61 3.01
N GLY A 179 -13.84 -9.84 2.52
CA GLY A 179 -12.64 -10.50 2.03
C GLY A 179 -12.97 -11.75 1.21
N SER A 180 -12.02 -12.20 0.36
CA SER A 180 -12.15 -13.50 -0.26
C SER A 180 -12.01 -14.63 0.77
N PRO A 181 -12.57 -15.83 0.53
CA PRO A 181 -12.35 -16.97 1.44
C PRO A 181 -10.87 -17.25 1.70
N GLN A 182 -10.01 -17.00 0.69
CA GLN A 182 -8.56 -17.14 0.81
C GLN A 182 -7.98 -16.08 1.74
N ALA A 183 -8.47 -14.82 1.67
CA ALA A 183 -8.03 -13.76 2.57
C ALA A 183 -8.33 -14.11 4.03
N TYR A 184 -9.53 -14.58 4.33
CA TYR A 184 -9.89 -15.00 5.70
C TYR A 184 -9.08 -16.21 6.18
N ARG A 185 -8.70 -17.14 5.28
CA ARG A 185 -7.81 -18.24 5.65
C ARG A 185 -6.41 -17.73 5.99
N GLU A 186 -5.88 -16.83 5.18
CA GLU A 186 -4.57 -16.21 5.38
C GLU A 186 -4.52 -15.43 6.70
N ILE A 187 -5.47 -14.54 6.94
CA ILE A 187 -5.60 -13.75 8.16
C ILE A 187 -5.57 -14.65 9.41
N ARG A 188 -6.31 -15.76 9.37
CA ARG A 188 -6.33 -16.70 10.51
C ARG A 188 -5.04 -17.51 10.64
N ALA A 189 -4.42 -17.89 9.54
CA ALA A 189 -3.21 -18.71 9.54
C ALA A 189 -2.01 -17.94 10.10
N GLU A 190 -1.89 -16.67 9.73
CA GLU A 190 -0.78 -15.80 10.13
C GLU A 190 -1.10 -14.91 11.36
N GLY A 191 -2.29 -15.03 11.95
CA GLY A 191 -2.67 -14.27 13.13
C GLY A 191 -2.77 -12.76 12.89
N VAL A 192 -3.09 -12.33 11.66
CA VAL A 192 -3.18 -10.90 11.30
C VAL A 192 -4.25 -10.20 12.13
N THR A 193 -3.91 -9.11 12.80
CA THR A 193 -4.89 -8.23 13.45
C THR A 193 -5.79 -7.62 12.39
N HIS A 194 -7.08 -7.99 12.37
CA HIS A 194 -7.98 -7.67 11.28
C HIS A 194 -9.29 -7.09 11.77
N LEU A 195 -9.68 -5.96 11.18
CA LEU A 195 -10.94 -5.29 11.40
C LEU A 195 -11.74 -5.32 10.10
N ASP A 196 -12.97 -5.84 10.17
CA ASP A 196 -13.78 -6.11 8.98
C ASP A 196 -15.22 -5.62 9.13
N GLU A 197 -15.63 -4.72 8.27
CA GLU A 197 -16.96 -4.16 8.26
C GLU A 197 -18.03 -5.21 7.94
N VAL A 198 -17.78 -6.10 6.96
CA VAL A 198 -18.73 -7.14 6.53
C VAL A 198 -18.69 -8.34 7.48
N GLY A 199 -17.49 -8.79 7.87
CA GLY A 199 -17.32 -9.90 8.80
C GLY A 199 -17.79 -9.62 10.23
N GLY A 200 -18.20 -8.38 10.52
CA GLY A 200 -18.76 -7.99 11.80
C GLY A 200 -17.74 -7.81 12.92
N THR A 201 -16.45 -7.78 12.59
CA THR A 201 -15.40 -7.60 13.59
C THR A 201 -15.13 -6.12 13.81
N ARG A 202 -15.48 -5.60 15.01
CA ARG A 202 -15.19 -4.21 15.38
C ARG A 202 -15.81 -3.19 14.41
N ARG A 203 -17.11 -3.36 14.13
CA ARG A 203 -17.86 -2.53 13.17
C ARG A 203 -17.91 -1.06 13.54
N GLU A 204 -17.71 -0.73 14.79
CA GLU A 204 -17.84 0.62 15.37
C GLU A 204 -16.88 1.63 14.75
N ILE A 205 -15.75 1.19 14.21
CA ILE A 205 -14.80 2.09 13.51
C ILE A 205 -15.27 2.47 12.10
N PHE A 206 -16.19 1.69 11.52
CA PHE A 206 -16.66 1.90 10.17
C PHE A 206 -17.90 2.79 10.11
N GLN A 207 -18.08 3.44 8.98
CA GLN A 207 -19.28 4.17 8.63
C GLN A 207 -19.61 3.91 7.16
N ARG A 208 -20.89 3.71 6.85
CA ARG A 208 -21.39 3.70 5.47
C ARG A 208 -21.87 5.10 5.11
N ASP A 209 -21.00 5.89 4.51
CA ASP A 209 -21.27 7.26 4.07
C ASP A 209 -21.47 7.32 2.55
N ARG A 210 -22.70 7.19 2.10
CA ARG A 210 -23.05 7.27 0.65
C ARG A 210 -22.81 8.68 0.08
N ASN A 211 -22.65 9.68 0.93
CA ASN A 211 -22.38 11.07 0.56
C ASN A 211 -20.96 11.51 0.96
N ARG A 212 -20.01 10.56 1.08
CA ARG A 212 -18.63 10.82 1.51
C ARG A 212 -17.88 11.90 0.70
N VAL A 213 -18.44 12.28 -0.44
CA VAL A 213 -17.97 13.38 -1.29
C VAL A 213 -19.15 14.28 -1.59
N ASP A 214 -18.99 15.57 -1.38
CA ASP A 214 -20.04 16.56 -1.60
C ASP A 214 -20.56 16.52 -3.04
N GLY A 215 -21.90 16.62 -3.16
CA GLY A 215 -22.58 16.62 -4.45
C GLY A 215 -22.62 15.27 -5.18
N ARG A 216 -22.10 14.18 -4.58
CA ARG A 216 -22.13 12.85 -5.17
C ARG A 216 -22.64 11.79 -4.20
N ARG A 217 -23.64 11.03 -4.65
CA ARG A 217 -24.15 9.85 -3.93
C ARG A 217 -23.50 8.58 -4.51
N PHE A 218 -22.94 7.77 -3.64
CA PHE A 218 -22.29 6.50 -4.00
C PHE A 218 -23.24 5.31 -3.75
N GLU A 219 -23.01 4.25 -4.46
CA GLU A 219 -23.59 2.94 -4.15
C GLU A 219 -23.07 2.43 -2.80
N SER A 220 -23.86 1.57 -2.12
CA SER A 220 -23.52 1.04 -0.80
C SER A 220 -22.12 0.42 -0.76
N LEU A 221 -21.76 -0.33 -1.80
CA LEU A 221 -20.47 -1.00 -1.94
C LEU A 221 -19.27 -0.02 -2.05
N HIS A 222 -19.50 1.27 -2.32
CA HIS A 222 -18.46 2.32 -2.42
C HIS A 222 -18.55 3.36 -1.29
N SER A 223 -19.33 3.09 -0.24
CA SER A 223 -19.62 4.03 0.82
C SER A 223 -18.86 3.81 2.13
N VAL A 224 -18.19 2.67 2.29
CA VAL A 224 -17.51 2.34 3.55
C VAL A 224 -16.29 3.22 3.75
N VAL A 225 -16.25 3.91 4.88
CA VAL A 225 -15.15 4.80 5.32
C VAL A 225 -14.80 4.54 6.77
N ILE A 226 -13.60 4.98 7.17
CA ILE A 226 -13.19 5.17 8.57
C ILE A 226 -12.71 6.61 8.75
N THR A 227 -12.63 7.07 9.99
CA THR A 227 -12.05 8.38 10.37
C THR A 227 -11.13 8.21 11.57
N GLY A 228 -10.15 9.10 11.70
CA GLY A 228 -9.26 9.12 12.87
C GLY A 228 -10.02 9.29 14.18
N ASP A 229 -11.14 10.04 14.20
CA ASP A 229 -11.97 10.20 15.39
C ASP A 229 -12.57 8.88 15.86
N ARG A 230 -13.11 8.08 14.92
CA ARG A 230 -13.61 6.74 15.26
C ARG A 230 -12.51 5.80 15.72
N ILE A 231 -11.32 5.87 15.13
CA ILE A 231 -10.16 5.10 15.56
C ILE A 231 -9.76 5.48 16.97
N ARG A 232 -9.58 6.77 17.28
CA ARG A 232 -9.22 7.24 18.63
C ARG A 232 -10.27 6.87 19.69
N ARG A 233 -11.53 6.88 19.32
CA ARG A 233 -12.62 6.49 20.22
C ARG A 233 -12.62 5.01 20.54
N TRP A 234 -12.43 4.14 19.54
CA TRP A 234 -12.71 2.71 19.68
C TRP A 234 -11.47 1.85 19.86
N PHE A 235 -10.29 2.25 19.35
CA PHE A 235 -9.07 1.44 19.50
C PHE A 235 -8.68 1.15 20.96
N PRO A 236 -8.84 2.09 21.92
CA PRO A 236 -8.59 1.81 23.32
C PRO A 236 -9.49 0.72 23.93
N GLU A 237 -10.66 0.48 23.32
CA GLU A 237 -11.62 -0.54 23.75
C GLU A 237 -11.32 -1.94 23.15
N TYR A 238 -10.33 -2.03 22.26
CA TYR A 238 -10.00 -3.27 21.58
C TYR A 238 -8.81 -3.96 22.24
N ASP A 239 -8.90 -5.28 22.34
CA ASP A 239 -7.86 -6.12 22.94
C ASP A 239 -6.84 -6.54 21.86
N PHE A 240 -6.00 -5.59 21.42
CA PHE A 240 -4.81 -5.84 20.62
C PHE A 240 -3.74 -4.77 20.85
N ASP A 241 -2.50 -5.15 20.65
CA ASP A 241 -1.38 -4.25 20.82
C ASP A 241 -1.37 -3.18 19.71
N LEU A 242 -1.16 -1.92 20.10
CA LEU A 242 -1.06 -0.77 19.20
C LEU A 242 0.40 -0.40 18.87
N GLN A 243 1.37 -1.03 19.54
CA GLN A 243 2.78 -0.75 19.37
C GLN A 243 3.48 -1.88 18.63
N GLN A 244 4.49 -1.54 17.85
CA GLN A 244 5.44 -2.49 17.28
C GLN A 244 6.35 -3.08 18.36
N ASP A 245 6.80 -4.31 18.16
CA ASP A 245 7.84 -4.93 18.99
C ASP A 245 9.13 -4.11 18.90
N ASP A 246 9.95 -4.21 19.97
CA ASP A 246 11.18 -3.41 20.09
C ASP A 246 12.22 -3.70 18.99
N ASP A 247 12.23 -4.89 18.46
CA ASP A 247 13.14 -5.38 17.43
C ASP A 247 12.55 -5.34 16.01
N TYR A 248 11.31 -4.83 15.86
CA TYR A 248 10.69 -4.74 14.54
C TYR A 248 11.36 -3.65 13.69
N ASP A 249 11.89 -4.06 12.54
CA ASP A 249 12.52 -3.18 11.56
C ASP A 249 12.11 -3.56 10.13
N LEU A 250 11.63 -2.59 9.37
CA LEU A 250 11.28 -2.75 7.95
C LEU A 250 12.51 -2.81 7.03
N GLY A 251 13.65 -2.41 7.51
CA GLY A 251 14.89 -2.35 6.72
C GLY A 251 14.87 -1.30 5.61
N LEU A 252 13.95 -0.32 5.64
CA LEU A 252 13.90 0.77 4.67
C LEU A 252 14.99 1.81 5.03
N VAL A 253 15.75 2.22 4.03
CA VAL A 253 16.81 3.24 4.18
C VAL A 253 16.39 4.49 3.41
N PHE A 254 16.39 5.64 4.09
CA PHE A 254 16.00 6.92 3.50
C PHE A 254 17.17 7.87 3.41
N VAL A 255 17.27 8.60 2.30
CA VAL A 255 18.22 9.67 2.03
C VAL A 255 17.48 10.92 1.55
N GLU A 256 18.09 12.10 1.73
CA GLU A 256 17.46 13.37 1.34
C GLU A 256 17.17 13.41 -0.17
N ASP A 257 18.11 12.96 -0.99
CA ASP A 257 17.94 12.80 -2.45
C ASP A 257 18.17 11.34 -2.86
N GLY A 258 17.08 10.63 -3.14
CA GLY A 258 17.11 9.24 -3.61
C GLY A 258 17.17 9.14 -5.14
N THR A 259 17.42 10.21 -5.88
CA THR A 259 17.49 10.19 -7.34
C THR A 259 18.62 9.28 -7.84
N PRO A 260 18.32 8.27 -8.68
CA PRO A 260 19.36 7.37 -9.18
C PRO A 260 20.42 8.10 -10.03
N GLU A 261 21.68 8.09 -9.61
CA GLU A 261 22.77 8.80 -10.30
C GLU A 261 22.91 8.39 -11.77
N ARG A 262 22.78 7.09 -12.08
CA ARG A 262 22.91 6.50 -13.42
C ARG A 262 21.58 6.07 -14.01
N GLY A 263 20.45 6.60 -13.50
CA GLY A 263 19.12 6.24 -13.95
C GLY A 263 18.80 6.75 -15.36
N SER A 264 17.95 6.02 -16.07
CA SER A 264 17.34 6.46 -17.32
C SER A 264 16.27 7.50 -17.06
N LYS A 265 15.99 8.36 -18.06
CA LYS A 265 14.92 9.34 -17.97
C LYS A 265 13.56 8.68 -17.69
N ALA A 266 12.80 9.24 -16.74
CA ALA A 266 11.51 8.72 -16.31
C ALA A 266 10.56 9.84 -15.82
N ASP A 267 10.45 10.93 -16.60
CA ASP A 267 9.49 12.01 -16.28
C ASP A 267 8.04 11.49 -16.38
N THR A 268 7.80 10.51 -17.24
CA THR A 268 6.53 9.79 -17.32
C THR A 268 6.77 8.31 -17.17
N VAL A 269 6.01 7.68 -16.27
CA VAL A 269 6.04 6.22 -16.02
C VAL A 269 4.66 5.66 -16.27
N VAL A 270 4.54 4.71 -17.21
CA VAL A 270 3.27 4.05 -17.53
C VAL A 270 3.36 2.60 -17.07
N VAL A 271 2.58 2.27 -16.06
CA VAL A 271 2.54 0.93 -15.44
C VAL A 271 1.27 0.21 -15.89
N ARG A 272 1.43 -0.89 -16.61
CA ARG A 272 0.32 -1.73 -17.06
C ARG A 272 0.11 -2.91 -16.12
N PHE A 273 -1.09 -3.04 -15.56
CA PHE A 273 -1.47 -4.16 -14.69
C PHE A 273 -2.21 -5.26 -15.45
N SER A 274 -3.01 -4.87 -16.44
CA SER A 274 -3.76 -5.77 -17.31
C SER A 274 -4.02 -5.11 -18.67
N ALA A 275 -4.73 -5.79 -19.56
CA ALA A 275 -5.14 -5.20 -20.83
C ALA A 275 -6.01 -3.94 -20.63
N GLY A 276 -6.84 -3.91 -19.57
CA GLY A 276 -7.78 -2.81 -19.28
C GLY A 276 -7.32 -1.84 -18.19
N LYS A 277 -6.23 -2.13 -17.47
CA LYS A 277 -5.82 -1.31 -16.32
C LYS A 277 -4.38 -0.81 -16.46
N THR A 278 -4.26 0.51 -16.48
CA THR A 278 -2.99 1.24 -16.52
C THR A 278 -3.02 2.38 -15.51
N THR A 279 -1.91 2.60 -14.82
CA THR A 279 -1.65 3.79 -14.01
C THR A 279 -0.47 4.54 -14.59
N THR A 280 -0.62 5.84 -14.81
CA THR A 280 0.42 6.72 -15.34
C THR A 280 0.88 7.67 -14.26
N PHE A 281 2.18 7.80 -14.08
CA PHE A 281 2.79 8.78 -13.19
C PHE A 281 3.53 9.84 -14.01
N THR A 282 3.40 11.10 -13.61
CA THR A 282 4.11 12.22 -14.22
C THR A 282 4.89 12.95 -13.14
N TYR A 283 6.17 13.17 -13.37
CA TYR A 283 7.07 13.88 -12.46
C TYR A 283 6.80 15.39 -12.50
N SER A 284 6.71 15.98 -11.32
CA SER A 284 6.68 17.41 -11.07
C SER A 284 8.02 17.84 -10.46
N SER A 285 8.86 18.52 -11.22
CA SER A 285 10.16 19.00 -10.72
C SER A 285 10.02 20.07 -9.64
N SER A 286 8.91 20.82 -9.62
CA SER A 286 8.64 21.82 -8.57
C SER A 286 8.24 21.22 -7.24
N GLU A 287 7.68 20.01 -7.24
CA GLU A 287 7.27 19.27 -6.04
C GLU A 287 8.22 18.11 -5.72
N SER A 288 9.19 17.82 -6.59
CA SER A 288 10.08 16.66 -6.53
C SER A 288 9.32 15.33 -6.31
N ALA A 289 8.17 15.20 -6.97
CA ALA A 289 7.26 14.09 -6.77
C ALA A 289 6.50 13.70 -8.03
N TYR A 290 5.96 12.49 -8.04
CA TYR A 290 5.11 11.95 -9.08
C TYR A 290 3.64 12.07 -8.71
N HIS A 291 2.82 12.49 -9.68
CA HIS A 291 1.36 12.47 -9.59
C HIS A 291 0.78 11.41 -10.49
N MET A 292 -0.24 10.70 -10.01
CA MET A 292 -0.84 9.62 -10.78
C MET A 292 -2.07 10.04 -11.56
N ARG A 293 -2.26 9.38 -12.72
CA ARG A 293 -3.46 9.39 -13.55
C ARG A 293 -3.96 7.98 -13.77
N GLN A 294 -5.26 7.82 -13.75
CA GLN A 294 -5.93 6.55 -13.96
C GLN A 294 -7.19 6.75 -14.83
N PHE A 295 -7.87 5.67 -15.19
CA PHE A 295 -9.18 5.71 -15.86
C PHE A 295 -9.31 6.74 -16.96
N ASN A 296 -8.82 6.39 -18.15
CA ASN A 296 -8.74 7.29 -19.32
C ASN A 296 -7.76 8.47 -19.13
N ASN A 297 -6.72 8.25 -18.36
CA ASN A 297 -5.66 9.23 -18.12
C ASN A 297 -6.15 10.50 -17.38
N VAL A 298 -7.15 10.36 -16.51
CA VAL A 298 -7.64 11.44 -15.64
C VAL A 298 -6.76 11.56 -14.42
N ASP A 299 -6.47 12.80 -14.00
CA ASP A 299 -5.75 13.07 -12.76
C ASP A 299 -6.48 12.44 -11.56
N PHE A 300 -5.74 11.71 -10.72
CA PHE A 300 -6.28 11.24 -9.46
C PHE A 300 -6.29 12.38 -8.45
N VAL A 301 -7.44 12.62 -7.83
CA VAL A 301 -7.63 13.69 -6.86
C VAL A 301 -8.20 13.10 -5.58
N ASP A 302 -7.68 13.51 -4.43
CA ASP A 302 -8.20 13.12 -3.13
C ASP A 302 -9.39 13.98 -2.75
N ALA A 303 -10.49 13.34 -2.35
CA ALA A 303 -11.73 14.02 -2.02
C ALA A 303 -11.67 14.86 -0.73
N ASN A 304 -10.72 14.56 0.19
CA ASN A 304 -10.64 15.31 1.45
C ASN A 304 -10.10 16.73 1.27
N ASN A 305 -9.19 16.92 0.33
CA ASN A 305 -8.42 18.16 0.21
C ASN A 305 -8.34 18.68 -1.23
N ASN A 306 -8.94 17.97 -2.17
CA ASN A 306 -8.93 18.26 -3.61
C ASN A 306 -7.50 18.37 -4.21
N LYS A 307 -6.52 17.65 -3.62
CA LYS A 307 -5.13 17.61 -4.08
C LYS A 307 -4.84 16.32 -4.81
N LYS A 308 -3.86 16.37 -5.71
CA LYS A 308 -3.28 15.17 -6.32
C LYS A 308 -2.33 14.52 -5.32
N PRO A 309 -2.45 13.23 -5.02
CA PRO A 309 -1.43 12.53 -4.23
C PRO A 309 -0.06 12.67 -4.88
N ALA A 310 0.95 12.94 -4.06
CA ALA A 310 2.33 13.15 -4.48
C ALA A 310 3.22 12.06 -3.89
N PHE A 311 3.96 11.35 -4.74
CA PHE A 311 4.85 10.25 -4.35
C PHE A 311 6.28 10.58 -4.75
N THR A 312 7.19 10.59 -3.79
CA THR A 312 8.62 10.80 -4.02
C THR A 312 9.23 9.58 -4.70
N ASN A 313 8.82 8.38 -4.27
CA ASN A 313 9.35 7.12 -4.72
C ASN A 313 8.29 6.30 -5.45
N LEU A 314 8.66 5.70 -6.58
CA LEU A 314 7.87 4.66 -7.23
C LEU A 314 8.68 3.37 -7.25
N LEU A 315 8.08 2.27 -6.79
CA LEU A 315 8.60 0.91 -6.93
C LEU A 315 7.66 0.12 -7.84
N ILE A 316 8.21 -0.51 -8.86
CA ILE A 316 7.46 -1.38 -9.76
C ILE A 316 8.01 -2.79 -9.60
N LEU A 317 7.31 -3.64 -8.85
CA LEU A 317 7.72 -4.99 -8.52
C LEU A 317 7.07 -5.97 -9.51
N ARG A 318 7.89 -6.66 -10.30
CA ARG A 318 7.41 -7.65 -11.27
C ARG A 318 7.36 -9.01 -10.60
N THR A 319 6.19 -9.65 -10.62
CA THR A 319 5.99 -10.95 -10.01
C THR A 319 5.06 -11.84 -10.83
N ARG A 320 5.00 -13.12 -10.47
CA ARG A 320 4.05 -14.06 -11.08
C ARG A 320 2.65 -13.81 -10.53
N VAL A 321 1.72 -13.50 -11.43
CA VAL A 321 0.29 -13.39 -11.16
C VAL A 321 -0.45 -14.40 -12.01
N THR A 322 -1.26 -15.26 -11.38
CA THR A 322 -2.02 -16.31 -12.06
C THR A 322 -3.50 -16.26 -11.65
N ALA A 323 -4.37 -16.88 -12.42
CA ALA A 323 -5.69 -17.20 -11.92
C ALA A 323 -5.57 -18.11 -10.70
N LEU A 324 -6.43 -17.90 -9.73
CA LEU A 324 -6.52 -18.78 -8.57
C LEU A 324 -7.49 -19.91 -8.90
N ASP A 325 -7.00 -21.15 -8.80
CA ASP A 325 -7.84 -22.34 -8.88
C ASP A 325 -8.44 -22.59 -7.48
N ASP A 326 -9.64 -22.09 -7.26
CA ASP A 326 -10.38 -22.23 -5.99
C ASP A 326 -11.64 -23.09 -6.14
N GLY A 327 -11.81 -23.76 -7.27
CA GLY A 327 -12.97 -24.57 -7.59
C GLY A 327 -14.21 -23.74 -7.95
N GLU A 328 -14.07 -22.41 -8.03
CA GLU A 328 -15.11 -21.47 -8.44
C GLU A 328 -14.61 -20.69 -9.65
N ASP A 329 -15.47 -20.32 -10.58
CA ASP A 329 -15.12 -19.40 -11.68
C ASP A 329 -15.17 -17.95 -11.18
N SER A 330 -14.38 -17.69 -10.16
CA SER A 330 -14.38 -16.41 -9.44
C SER A 330 -13.51 -15.33 -10.07
N GLY A 331 -12.66 -15.70 -11.03
CA GLY A 331 -11.66 -14.81 -11.62
C GLY A 331 -10.60 -14.29 -10.65
N ARG A 332 -10.55 -14.84 -9.41
CA ARG A 332 -9.60 -14.43 -8.36
C ARG A 332 -8.17 -14.67 -8.81
N ARG A 333 -7.27 -13.87 -8.28
CA ARG A 333 -5.83 -13.93 -8.62
C ARG A 333 -5.04 -14.50 -7.46
N ASN A 334 -3.96 -15.17 -7.81
CA ASN A 334 -2.86 -15.48 -6.91
C ASN A 334 -1.67 -14.60 -7.31
N VAL A 335 -1.17 -13.81 -6.36
CA VAL A 335 -0.02 -12.90 -6.53
C VAL A 335 1.10 -13.41 -5.65
N VAL A 336 2.26 -13.69 -6.22
CA VAL A 336 3.42 -14.15 -5.46
C VAL A 336 4.06 -12.95 -4.78
N THR A 337 4.06 -12.94 -3.46
CA THR A 337 4.63 -11.87 -2.60
C THR A 337 5.83 -12.33 -1.79
N VAL A 338 6.08 -13.63 -1.70
CA VAL A 338 7.23 -14.25 -1.05
C VAL A 338 8.16 -14.84 -2.11
N GLY A 339 9.46 -14.65 -1.94
CA GLY A 339 10.49 -15.05 -2.89
C GLY A 339 11.30 -13.87 -3.39
N GLU A 340 11.63 -13.86 -4.66
CA GLU A 340 12.44 -12.81 -5.27
C GLU A 340 11.96 -12.48 -6.69
N GLY A 341 12.34 -11.31 -7.17
CA GLY A 341 12.04 -10.85 -8.51
C GLY A 341 12.77 -9.57 -8.86
N GLU A 342 12.52 -9.12 -10.07
CA GLU A 342 13.07 -7.89 -10.60
C GLU A 342 12.01 -6.78 -10.56
N GLY A 343 12.47 -5.55 -10.69
CA GLY A 343 11.60 -4.40 -10.74
C GLY A 343 12.33 -3.14 -11.17
N TYR A 344 11.67 -2.03 -10.92
CA TYR A 344 12.23 -0.71 -11.16
C TYR A 344 12.03 0.18 -9.95
N PHE A 345 13.01 0.98 -9.64
CA PHE A 345 12.91 2.11 -8.74
C PHE A 345 12.93 3.41 -9.55
N VAL A 346 12.07 4.34 -9.18
CA VAL A 346 11.95 5.63 -9.86
C VAL A 346 11.88 6.74 -8.83
N ASN A 347 12.75 7.74 -8.97
CA ASN A 347 12.79 8.93 -8.14
C ASN A 347 13.45 10.07 -8.95
N GLY A 348 13.10 11.33 -8.68
CA GLY A 348 13.73 12.51 -9.26
C GLY A 348 13.72 12.57 -10.80
N GLY A 349 12.70 12.01 -11.47
CA GLY A 349 12.63 11.95 -12.93
C GLY A 349 13.53 10.87 -13.56
N ARG A 350 14.07 9.93 -12.77
CA ARG A 350 14.98 8.87 -13.24
C ARG A 350 14.54 7.50 -12.75
N SER A 351 14.86 6.47 -13.53
CA SER A 351 14.57 5.07 -13.20
C SER A 351 15.82 4.21 -13.25
N VAL A 352 15.87 3.20 -12.39
CA VAL A 352 16.92 2.17 -12.36
C VAL A 352 16.27 0.81 -12.13
N GLU A 353 16.88 -0.24 -12.68
CA GLU A 353 16.48 -1.62 -12.38
C GLU A 353 16.90 -2.02 -10.96
N ILE A 354 16.01 -2.75 -10.28
CA ILE A 354 16.23 -3.28 -8.94
C ILE A 354 15.92 -4.77 -8.87
N ASN A 355 16.33 -5.39 -7.78
CA ASN A 355 15.80 -6.67 -7.35
C ASN A 355 14.99 -6.47 -6.07
N TRP A 356 13.93 -7.24 -5.92
CA TRP A 356 13.21 -7.34 -4.67
C TRP A 356 13.28 -8.77 -4.15
N SER A 357 13.29 -8.94 -2.84
CA SER A 357 13.18 -10.24 -2.19
C SER A 357 12.35 -10.13 -0.92
N ARG A 358 11.71 -11.25 -0.57
CA ARG A 358 11.00 -11.41 0.67
C ARG A 358 11.13 -12.87 1.11
N ARG A 359 11.76 -13.10 2.24
CA ARG A 359 12.15 -14.45 2.70
C ARG A 359 10.93 -15.33 3.01
N ASP A 360 10.00 -14.79 3.75
CA ASP A 360 8.78 -15.44 4.23
C ASP A 360 7.69 -14.38 4.47
N LYS A 361 6.54 -14.78 4.99
CA LYS A 361 5.40 -13.88 5.23
C LYS A 361 5.61 -12.92 6.40
N ASP A 362 6.44 -13.29 7.38
CA ASP A 362 6.78 -12.44 8.53
C ASP A 362 7.84 -11.39 8.16
N SER A 363 8.55 -11.61 7.07
CA SER A 363 9.65 -10.72 6.65
C SER A 363 9.12 -9.54 5.83
N PRO A 364 9.70 -8.32 5.98
CA PRO A 364 9.46 -7.22 5.07
C PRO A 364 10.07 -7.47 3.68
N PHE A 365 9.66 -6.68 2.70
CA PHE A 365 10.33 -6.63 1.41
C PHE A 365 11.72 -5.99 1.55
N VAL A 366 12.68 -6.57 0.88
CA VAL A 366 14.05 -6.04 0.74
C VAL A 366 14.27 -5.63 -0.71
N TYR A 367 14.78 -4.42 -0.91
CA TYR A 367 15.05 -3.86 -2.24
C TYR A 367 16.54 -3.64 -2.39
N THR A 368 17.11 -4.09 -3.52
CA THR A 368 18.53 -3.90 -3.83
C THR A 368 18.72 -3.41 -5.26
N LEU A 369 19.78 -2.67 -5.50
CA LEU A 369 20.26 -2.40 -6.85
C LEU A 369 20.81 -3.68 -7.49
N LYS A 370 21.03 -3.66 -8.80
CA LYS A 370 21.54 -4.84 -9.55
C LYS A 370 22.94 -5.28 -9.10
N ASP A 371 23.72 -4.42 -8.46
CA ASP A 371 25.02 -4.75 -7.88
C ASP A 371 24.93 -5.36 -6.46
N GLY A 372 23.70 -5.50 -5.93
CA GLY A 372 23.43 -6.06 -4.61
C GLY A 372 23.50 -5.05 -3.46
N SER A 373 23.79 -3.79 -3.71
CA SER A 373 23.71 -2.74 -2.69
C SER A 373 22.27 -2.49 -2.28
N VAL A 374 22.05 -2.10 -1.02
CA VAL A 374 20.72 -1.75 -0.50
C VAL A 374 20.20 -0.53 -1.25
N LEU A 375 18.92 -0.57 -1.63
CA LEU A 375 18.26 0.57 -2.25
C LEU A 375 18.00 1.65 -1.20
N GLU A 376 18.46 2.86 -1.46
CA GLU A 376 18.16 4.05 -0.68
C GLU A 376 16.96 4.77 -1.30
N LEU A 377 15.90 4.98 -0.51
CA LEU A 377 14.70 5.69 -0.91
C LEU A 377 14.87 7.19 -0.63
N GLY A 378 14.34 8.05 -1.47
CA GLY A 378 14.21 9.47 -1.13
C GLY A 378 13.21 9.68 0.01
N VAL A 379 13.52 10.62 0.93
CA VAL A 379 12.58 11.02 1.99
C VAL A 379 11.25 11.45 1.37
N GLY A 380 10.17 10.77 1.73
CA GLY A 380 8.83 11.01 1.21
C GLY A 380 8.00 9.75 1.01
N ARG A 381 6.81 9.92 0.47
CA ARG A 381 5.83 8.83 0.26
C ARG A 381 6.23 7.93 -0.90
N THR A 382 5.83 6.66 -0.79
CA THR A 382 6.16 5.63 -1.78
C THR A 382 4.90 5.03 -2.41
N TYR A 383 4.91 4.89 -3.74
CA TYR A 383 3.90 4.09 -4.46
C TYR A 383 4.52 2.82 -5.01
N ILE A 384 3.95 1.67 -4.66
CA ILE A 384 4.45 0.35 -5.03
C ILE A 384 3.44 -0.35 -5.94
N SER A 385 3.82 -0.54 -7.19
CA SER A 385 3.03 -1.27 -8.18
C SER A 385 3.49 -2.72 -8.24
N ILE A 386 2.62 -3.68 -7.87
CA ILE A 386 2.91 -5.11 -8.06
C ILE A 386 2.27 -5.57 -9.37
N VAL A 387 3.10 -5.87 -10.36
CA VAL A 387 2.67 -6.13 -11.73
C VAL A 387 3.02 -7.54 -12.20
N PRO A 388 2.20 -8.16 -13.08
CA PRO A 388 2.55 -9.42 -13.72
C PRO A 388 3.84 -9.29 -14.53
N THR A 389 4.69 -10.33 -14.52
CA THR A 389 5.97 -10.34 -15.27
C THR A 389 5.82 -10.17 -16.78
N ASN A 390 4.66 -10.50 -17.34
CA ASN A 390 4.34 -10.34 -18.76
C ASN A 390 3.71 -8.97 -19.11
N MET A 391 3.53 -8.08 -18.15
CA MET A 391 3.04 -6.73 -18.39
C MET A 391 4.20 -5.74 -18.51
N GLU A 392 4.01 -4.74 -19.37
CA GLU A 392 5.03 -3.76 -19.68
C GLU A 392 4.95 -2.54 -18.75
N THR A 393 6.12 -2.01 -18.41
CA THR A 393 6.29 -0.66 -17.84
C THR A 393 7.13 0.15 -18.80
N THR A 394 6.67 1.37 -19.15
CA THR A 394 7.40 2.25 -20.05
C THR A 394 7.78 3.55 -19.37
N PHE A 395 8.91 4.10 -19.77
CA PHE A 395 9.50 5.33 -19.24
C PHE A 395 9.77 6.32 -20.37
N SER A 396 9.59 7.63 -20.12
CA SER A 396 9.90 8.68 -21.10
C SER A 396 10.28 10.01 -20.43
#